data_df7e00c1b4c7ddf0429f3b58eae2b79f
#
_entry.id   df7e00c1b4c7ddf0429f3b58eae2b79f
#
_cell.length_a   1.000
_cell.length_b   1.000
_cell.length_c   1.000
_cell.angle_alpha   90.00
_cell.angle_beta   90.00
_cell.angle_gamma   90.00
#
_symmetry.space_group_name_H-M   'P 1'
#
loop_
_entity.id
_entity.type
_entity.pdbx_description
1 polymer ?
#
loop_
_entity_poly.entity_id
_entity_poly.type
_entity_poly.pdbx_seq_one_letter_code
_entity_poly.pdbx_strand_id
1 'polypeptide(L)'
;GAIHYLTKEEINNHTNYLENRLQTGKEYFSNRGYDHISVDQNGLHGSVIRNLTMPKQFTDWHYSFDIITNMGTTEHIEPIESQYECFSILHDCTKVGGIMIHLLPDVRLHDEHGAWKNHCPFYYSKSFFEILAKDCKYELLSNTIINGLRCVALRKIKDVTFMQDKSKFVLLIAQRNQEWSSGFVRNFLRRKGVGHFLRRLNLR
;
A
#
# COMPACT_ATOMS: atom_id res chain seq x y z
N GLY A 1 10.53 4.68 3.12
CA GLY A 1 11.80 4.07 2.75
C GLY A 1 12.37 4.72 1.52
N ALA A 2 13.66 5.09 1.54
CA ALA A 2 14.34 5.56 0.34
C ALA A 2 14.33 4.42 -0.68
N ILE A 3 13.75 4.63 -1.86
CA ILE A 3 13.77 3.67 -2.94
C ILE A 3 15.21 3.63 -3.48
N HIS A 4 15.98 2.61 -3.09
CA HIS A 4 17.25 2.32 -3.72
C HIS A 4 16.98 1.48 -4.97
N TYR A 5 17.10 2.09 -6.15
CA TYR A 5 16.82 1.43 -7.43
C TYR A 5 17.89 0.44 -7.87
N LEU A 6 19.06 0.42 -7.21
CA LEU A 6 20.17 -0.48 -7.54
C LEU A 6 20.81 -1.04 -6.28
N THR A 7 21.16 -2.31 -6.31
CA THR A 7 22.02 -2.93 -5.28
C THR A 7 23.45 -2.42 -5.39
N LYS A 8 24.24 -2.54 -4.32
CA LYS A 8 25.68 -2.22 -4.36
C LYS A 8 26.43 -3.02 -5.44
N GLU A 9 25.96 -4.20 -5.76
CA GLU A 9 26.55 -5.10 -6.74
C GLU A 9 26.30 -4.63 -8.19
N GLU A 10 25.11 -4.11 -8.44
CA GLU A 10 24.77 -3.51 -9.74
C GLU A 10 25.53 -2.21 -10.00
N ILE A 11 25.81 -1.45 -8.95
CA ILE A 11 26.63 -0.23 -9.03
C ILE A 11 28.09 -0.55 -9.37
N ASN A 12 28.65 -1.63 -8.82
CA ASN A 12 30.04 -2.02 -9.05
C ASN A 12 30.29 -2.58 -10.46
N ASN A 13 29.25 -3.06 -11.13
CA ASN A 13 29.38 -3.65 -12.48
C ASN A 13 29.27 -2.63 -13.63
N HIS A 14 28.91 -1.37 -13.34
CA HIS A 14 28.80 -0.32 -14.35
C HIS A 14 29.70 0.87 -14.01
N THR A 15 30.91 0.89 -14.55
CA THR A 15 31.91 1.96 -14.38
C THR A 15 31.41 3.36 -14.71
N ASN A 16 30.36 3.49 -15.53
CA ASN A 16 29.73 4.77 -15.86
C ASN A 16 28.78 5.31 -14.77
N TYR A 17 28.48 4.56 -13.73
CA TYR A 17 27.64 5.01 -12.62
C TYR A 17 28.42 5.71 -11.50
N LEU A 18 29.74 5.61 -11.48
CA LEU A 18 30.58 6.22 -10.45
C LEU A 18 30.57 7.76 -10.48
N GLU A 19 30.23 8.37 -11.61
CA GLU A 19 30.08 9.81 -11.76
C GLU A 19 28.64 10.31 -11.51
N ASN A 20 27.66 9.43 -11.55
CA ASN A 20 26.27 9.77 -11.29
C ASN A 20 25.89 9.38 -9.85
N ARG A 21 25.84 10.37 -8.99
CA ARG A 21 25.24 10.28 -7.66
C ARG A 21 23.88 9.59 -7.75
N LEU A 22 23.65 8.57 -6.94
CA LEU A 22 22.35 7.94 -6.80
C LEU A 22 21.29 8.99 -6.48
N GLN A 23 20.31 9.15 -7.35
CA GLN A 23 19.24 10.09 -7.13
C GLN A 23 18.33 9.59 -5.99
N THR A 24 18.03 10.47 -5.06
CA THR A 24 16.94 10.24 -4.11
C THR A 24 15.60 10.24 -4.85
N GLY A 25 14.57 9.66 -4.27
CA GLY A 25 13.20 9.75 -4.83
C GLY A 25 12.78 11.21 -5.04
N LYS A 26 13.17 12.10 -4.12
CA LYS A 26 12.92 13.54 -4.24
C LYS A 26 13.58 14.14 -5.48
N GLU A 27 14.88 13.91 -5.68
CA GLU A 27 15.61 14.40 -6.86
C GLU A 27 15.02 13.84 -8.16
N TYR A 28 14.69 12.54 -8.16
CA TYR A 28 14.11 11.87 -9.33
C TYR A 28 12.78 12.52 -9.77
N PHE A 29 11.86 12.76 -8.84
CA PHE A 29 10.57 13.36 -9.16
C PHE A 29 10.67 14.86 -9.44
N SER A 30 11.47 15.62 -8.66
CA SER A 30 11.66 17.06 -8.89
C SER A 30 12.27 17.35 -10.24
N ASN A 31 13.23 16.55 -10.71
CA ASN A 31 13.83 16.67 -12.04
C ASN A 31 12.83 16.40 -13.19
N ARG A 32 11.65 15.86 -12.86
CA ARG A 32 10.54 15.63 -13.80
C ARG A 32 9.39 16.62 -13.64
N GLY A 33 9.61 17.69 -12.86
CA GLY A 33 8.63 18.76 -12.66
C GLY A 33 7.56 18.47 -11.63
N TYR A 34 7.75 17.47 -10.76
CA TYR A 34 6.83 17.19 -9.66
C TYR A 34 7.30 17.88 -8.37
N ASP A 35 6.38 18.49 -7.66
CA ASP A 35 6.56 18.84 -6.25
C ASP A 35 6.48 17.56 -5.42
N HIS A 36 7.63 17.05 -4.97
CA HIS A 36 7.71 15.77 -4.30
C HIS A 36 7.91 15.93 -2.80
N ILE A 37 7.07 15.26 -2.02
CA ILE A 37 7.19 15.11 -0.57
C ILE A 37 7.28 13.62 -0.26
N SER A 38 8.27 13.21 0.52
CA SER A 38 8.35 11.88 1.13
C SER A 38 8.12 11.95 2.63
N VAL A 39 7.53 10.90 3.18
CA VAL A 39 7.31 10.71 4.62
C VAL A 39 8.15 9.55 5.09
N ASP A 40 8.92 9.76 6.14
CA ASP A 40 9.65 8.71 6.85
C ASP A 40 9.83 9.10 8.31
N GLN A 41 9.87 8.13 9.21
CA GLN A 41 10.09 8.40 10.64
C GLN A 41 11.52 8.85 10.94
N ASN A 42 12.48 8.52 10.09
CA ASN A 42 13.90 8.85 10.28
C ASN A 42 14.31 10.23 9.72
N GLY A 43 13.46 10.86 8.88
CA GLY A 43 13.73 12.16 8.27
C GLY A 43 14.91 12.18 7.28
N LEU A 44 15.45 11.02 6.89
CA LEU A 44 16.59 10.95 5.98
C LEU A 44 16.18 11.37 4.56
N HIS A 45 17.15 11.81 3.77
CA HIS A 45 16.99 12.23 2.38
C HIS A 45 15.93 13.32 2.16
N GLY A 46 15.71 14.17 3.18
CA GLY A 46 14.75 15.27 3.13
C GLY A 46 13.29 14.83 3.29
N SER A 47 13.05 13.65 3.85
CA SER A 47 11.72 13.19 4.20
C SER A 47 11.14 13.99 5.36
N VAL A 48 9.84 14.23 5.33
CA VAL A 48 9.10 14.84 6.44
C VAL A 48 8.88 13.77 7.51
N ILE A 49 9.20 14.12 8.75
CA ILE A 49 9.01 13.22 9.89
C ILE A 49 7.53 13.24 10.30
N ARG A 50 6.78 12.22 9.93
CA ARG A 50 5.39 11.99 10.35
C ARG A 50 5.15 10.51 10.57
N ASN A 51 4.23 10.21 11.49
CA ASN A 51 3.84 8.84 11.78
C ASN A 51 2.53 8.49 11.04
N LEU A 52 2.61 7.56 10.10
CA LEU A 52 1.48 7.08 9.29
C LEU A 52 0.37 6.38 10.11
N THR A 53 0.56 6.17 11.41
CA THR A 53 -0.50 5.66 12.31
C THR A 53 -1.24 6.77 13.06
N MET A 54 -0.89 8.04 12.81
CA MET A 54 -1.43 9.21 13.49
C MET A 54 -2.12 10.18 12.51
N PRO A 55 -3.40 9.97 12.15
CA PRO A 55 -4.11 10.82 11.18
C PRO A 55 -4.05 12.32 11.49
N LYS A 56 -4.02 12.69 12.77
CA LYS A 56 -3.94 14.10 13.19
C LYS A 56 -2.69 14.83 12.69
N GLN A 57 -1.62 14.12 12.37
CA GLN A 57 -0.39 14.70 11.82
C GLN A 57 -0.51 15.06 10.34
N PHE A 58 -1.61 14.68 9.68
CA PHE A 58 -1.80 14.84 8.22
C PHE A 58 -2.98 15.73 7.86
N THR A 59 -3.62 16.38 8.83
CA THR A 59 -4.81 17.22 8.58
C THR A 59 -4.53 18.42 7.68
N ASP A 60 -3.30 18.95 7.73
CA ASP A 60 -2.82 20.04 6.87
C ASP A 60 -2.53 19.59 5.42
N TRP A 61 -2.56 18.26 5.17
CA TRP A 61 -2.35 17.68 3.85
C TRP A 61 -3.61 17.06 3.24
N HIS A 62 -4.77 17.23 3.86
CA HIS A 62 -6.02 16.76 3.28
C HIS A 62 -6.20 17.36 1.88
N TYR A 63 -6.55 16.50 0.91
CA TYR A 63 -6.76 16.86 -0.50
C TYR A 63 -5.58 17.62 -1.17
N SER A 64 -4.35 17.34 -0.75
CA SER A 64 -3.18 18.09 -1.24
C SER A 64 -2.46 17.41 -2.39
N PHE A 65 -2.58 16.08 -2.55
CA PHE A 65 -1.75 15.35 -3.50
C PHE A 65 -2.54 14.85 -4.70
N ASP A 66 -1.94 15.05 -5.89
CA ASP A 66 -2.44 14.53 -7.15
C ASP A 66 -2.02 13.05 -7.34
N ILE A 67 -0.85 12.67 -6.80
CA ILE A 67 -0.34 11.31 -6.82
C ILE A 67 0.21 10.96 -5.44
N ILE A 68 -0.19 9.82 -4.92
CA ILE A 68 0.40 9.22 -3.71
C ILE A 68 0.96 7.85 -4.08
N THR A 69 2.20 7.58 -3.66
CA THR A 69 2.83 6.26 -3.80
C THR A 69 3.02 5.59 -2.45
N ASN A 70 2.67 4.31 -2.37
CA ASN A 70 2.87 3.45 -1.21
C ASN A 70 3.61 2.20 -1.69
N MET A 71 4.93 2.26 -1.58
CA MET A 71 5.83 1.24 -2.11
C MET A 71 6.71 0.71 -0.99
N GLY A 72 6.45 -0.53 -0.55
CA GLY A 72 7.25 -1.18 0.50
C GLY A 72 7.15 -0.47 1.86
N THR A 73 5.98 0.06 2.25
CA THR A 73 5.84 0.83 3.49
C THR A 73 4.78 0.26 4.42
N THR A 74 3.53 0.21 3.98
CA THR A 74 2.42 -0.14 4.88
C THR A 74 2.48 -1.57 5.37
N GLU A 75 3.02 -2.49 4.61
CA GLU A 75 3.16 -3.90 5.00
C GLU A 75 4.05 -4.12 6.22
N HIS A 76 4.82 -3.12 6.63
CA HIS A 76 5.69 -3.15 7.81
C HIS A 76 5.08 -2.48 9.04
N ILE A 77 3.95 -1.80 8.91
CA ILE A 77 3.35 -1.01 10.01
C ILE A 77 2.47 -1.90 10.87
N GLU A 78 2.92 -2.16 12.08
CA GLU A 78 2.20 -2.90 13.13
C GLU A 78 1.62 -1.95 14.20
N PRO A 79 0.56 -2.36 14.93
CA PRO A 79 -0.26 -3.58 14.75
C PRO A 79 -1.20 -3.48 13.55
N ILE A 80 -1.93 -4.58 13.24
CA ILE A 80 -2.82 -4.65 12.06
C ILE A 80 -3.88 -3.54 12.03
N GLU A 81 -4.33 -3.07 13.17
CA GLU A 81 -5.28 -1.95 13.29
C GLU A 81 -4.70 -0.65 12.74
N SER A 82 -3.38 -0.48 12.80
CA SER A 82 -2.67 0.68 12.25
C SER A 82 -2.70 0.72 10.74
N GLN A 83 -2.94 -0.41 10.07
CA GLN A 83 -3.13 -0.46 8.62
C GLN A 83 -4.32 0.38 8.18
N TYR A 84 -5.42 0.36 8.95
CA TYR A 84 -6.59 1.19 8.67
C TYR A 84 -6.23 2.67 8.71
N GLU A 85 -5.51 3.12 9.73
CA GLU A 85 -5.10 4.52 9.87
C GLU A 85 -4.20 4.96 8.71
N CYS A 86 -3.24 4.10 8.30
CA CYS A 86 -2.37 4.38 7.16
C CYS A 86 -3.16 4.58 5.87
N PHE A 87 -4.04 3.65 5.53
CA PHE A 87 -4.83 3.74 4.30
C PHE A 87 -5.85 4.90 4.36
N SER A 88 -6.40 5.22 5.54
CA SER A 88 -7.23 6.41 5.73
C SER A 88 -6.45 7.69 5.46
N ILE A 89 -5.23 7.82 5.97
CA ILE A 89 -4.35 8.96 5.69
C ILE A 89 -4.11 9.11 4.19
N LEU A 90 -3.77 8.02 3.49
CA LEU A 90 -3.56 8.07 2.04
C LEU A 90 -4.82 8.54 1.29
N HIS A 91 -6.00 8.06 1.73
CA HIS A 91 -7.30 8.48 1.19
C HIS A 91 -7.54 9.98 1.39
N ASP A 92 -7.38 10.46 2.64
CA ASP A 92 -7.71 11.83 3.02
C ASP A 92 -6.75 12.84 2.37
N CYS A 93 -5.48 12.46 2.21
CA CYS A 93 -4.47 13.29 1.56
C CYS A 93 -4.61 13.35 0.03
N THR A 94 -5.27 12.36 -0.59
CA THR A 94 -5.46 12.32 -2.05
C THR A 94 -6.58 13.26 -2.49
N LYS A 95 -6.34 14.10 -3.49
CA LYS A 95 -7.37 14.93 -4.15
C LYS A 95 -8.44 14.06 -4.82
N VAL A 96 -9.64 14.61 -5.03
CA VAL A 96 -10.58 14.05 -6.01
C VAL A 96 -9.96 14.17 -7.39
N GLY A 97 -9.96 13.07 -8.16
CA GLY A 97 -9.22 12.94 -9.42
C GLY A 97 -7.79 12.43 -9.25
N GLY A 98 -7.23 12.52 -8.05
CA GLY A 98 -5.88 12.03 -7.73
C GLY A 98 -5.75 10.52 -7.75
N ILE A 99 -4.52 10.03 -7.86
CA ILE A 99 -4.19 8.62 -8.03
C ILE A 99 -3.34 8.13 -6.87
N MET A 100 -3.72 6.99 -6.29
CA MET A 100 -2.90 6.23 -5.34
C MET A 100 -2.29 5.03 -6.05
N ILE A 101 -0.98 4.87 -5.93
CA ILE A 101 -0.22 3.74 -6.50
C ILE A 101 0.35 2.93 -5.34
N HIS A 102 -0.03 1.65 -5.28
CA HIS A 102 0.47 0.72 -4.29
C HIS A 102 1.33 -0.35 -4.95
N LEU A 103 2.50 -0.61 -4.40
CA LEU A 103 3.35 -1.74 -4.76
C LEU A 103 3.69 -2.49 -3.48
N LEU A 104 2.93 -3.54 -3.20
CA LEU A 104 2.90 -4.24 -1.91
C LEU A 104 3.01 -5.76 -2.10
N PRO A 105 3.48 -6.51 -1.10
CA PRO A 105 3.58 -7.95 -1.21
C PRO A 105 2.20 -8.61 -1.38
N ASP A 106 2.10 -9.49 -2.39
CA ASP A 106 0.90 -10.28 -2.62
C ASP A 106 0.78 -11.42 -1.62
N VAL A 107 -0.45 -11.79 -1.24
CA VAL A 107 -0.71 -12.92 -0.31
C VAL A 107 -0.09 -14.24 -0.77
N ARG A 108 0.15 -14.43 -2.08
CA ARG A 108 0.80 -15.63 -2.60
C ARG A 108 2.27 -15.72 -2.21
N LEU A 109 2.93 -14.58 -1.93
CA LEU A 109 4.31 -14.55 -1.45
C LEU A 109 4.45 -15.03 0.00
N HIS A 110 3.33 -15.07 0.75
CA HIS A 110 3.32 -15.58 2.12
C HIS A 110 3.74 -17.06 2.18
N ASP A 111 3.30 -17.86 1.22
CA ASP A 111 3.52 -19.32 1.19
C ASP A 111 4.71 -19.71 0.31
N GLU A 112 5.25 -18.80 -0.50
CA GLU A 112 6.37 -19.07 -1.38
C GLU A 112 7.71 -19.13 -0.63
N HIS A 113 8.61 -20.00 -1.10
CA HIS A 113 9.99 -20.05 -0.68
C HIS A 113 10.77 -18.96 -1.41
N GLY A 114 11.51 -18.11 -0.68
CA GLY A 114 12.32 -17.07 -1.29
C GLY A 114 12.48 -15.84 -0.43
N ALA A 115 13.03 -14.78 -1.03
CA ALA A 115 13.37 -13.53 -0.35
C ALA A 115 12.16 -12.81 0.28
N TRP A 116 10.96 -13.07 -0.23
CA TRP A 116 9.71 -12.43 0.24
C TRP A 116 9.03 -13.19 1.37
N LYS A 117 9.37 -14.48 1.58
CA LYS A 117 8.82 -15.24 2.71
C LYS A 117 9.27 -14.63 4.02
N ASN A 118 8.34 -14.32 4.89
CA ASN A 118 8.59 -13.64 6.17
C ASN A 118 9.23 -12.24 6.04
N HIS A 119 9.14 -11.61 4.86
CA HIS A 119 9.69 -10.28 4.63
C HIS A 119 8.98 -9.21 5.49
N CYS A 120 7.68 -9.32 5.63
CA CYS A 120 6.85 -8.35 6.33
C CYS A 120 5.73 -9.04 7.13
N PRO A 121 5.10 -8.36 8.09
CA PRO A 121 3.96 -8.91 8.83
C PRO A 121 2.67 -9.01 8.01
N PHE A 122 2.47 -8.20 6.96
CA PHE A 122 1.21 -8.10 6.22
C PHE A 122 1.36 -8.31 4.73
N TYR A 123 0.33 -8.93 4.12
CA TYR A 123 0.24 -9.23 2.69
C TYR A 123 -1.15 -8.87 2.17
N TYR A 124 -1.25 -8.48 0.89
CA TYR A 124 -2.47 -7.95 0.31
C TYR A 124 -2.95 -8.80 -0.87
N SER A 125 -4.25 -9.09 -0.89
CA SER A 125 -4.88 -9.86 -1.97
C SER A 125 -5.41 -8.95 -3.08
N LYS A 126 -5.72 -9.54 -4.23
CA LYS A 126 -6.46 -8.86 -5.29
C LYS A 126 -7.81 -8.35 -4.78
N SER A 127 -8.54 -9.18 -4.04
CA SER A 127 -9.85 -8.84 -3.50
C SER A 127 -9.82 -7.73 -2.44
N PHE A 128 -8.72 -7.58 -1.69
CA PHE A 128 -8.55 -6.45 -0.79
C PHE A 128 -8.73 -5.13 -1.53
N PHE A 129 -8.00 -4.92 -2.62
CA PHE A 129 -8.07 -3.68 -3.39
C PHE A 129 -9.38 -3.51 -4.17
N GLU A 130 -9.99 -4.61 -4.65
CA GLU A 130 -11.29 -4.57 -5.31
C GLU A 130 -12.41 -4.12 -4.35
N ILE A 131 -12.37 -4.63 -3.11
CA ILE A 131 -13.33 -4.24 -2.06
C ILE A 131 -13.06 -2.80 -1.60
N LEU A 132 -11.79 -2.43 -1.40
CA LEU A 132 -11.40 -1.07 -1.05
C LEU A 132 -11.88 -0.06 -2.11
N ALA A 133 -11.65 -0.36 -3.38
CA ALA A 133 -12.10 0.47 -4.49
C ALA A 133 -13.62 0.65 -4.51
N LYS A 134 -14.36 -0.43 -4.29
CA LYS A 134 -15.83 -0.39 -4.26
C LYS A 134 -16.36 0.44 -3.08
N ASP A 135 -15.83 0.22 -1.88
CA ASP A 135 -16.34 0.84 -0.66
C ASP A 135 -15.97 2.33 -0.60
N CYS A 136 -14.75 2.68 -1.01
CA CYS A 136 -14.26 4.07 -1.03
C CYS A 136 -14.52 4.79 -2.36
N LYS A 137 -15.30 4.19 -3.28
CA LYS A 137 -15.64 4.78 -4.58
C LYS A 137 -14.42 5.20 -5.38
N TYR A 138 -13.41 4.32 -5.46
CA TYR A 138 -12.30 4.49 -6.38
C TYR A 138 -12.60 3.85 -7.72
N GLU A 139 -12.04 4.44 -8.76
CA GLU A 139 -11.85 3.76 -10.04
C GLU A 139 -10.59 2.90 -9.96
N LEU A 140 -10.73 1.61 -10.15
CA LEU A 140 -9.59 0.67 -10.17
C LEU A 140 -8.96 0.69 -11.57
N LEU A 141 -7.86 1.45 -11.72
CA LEU A 141 -7.15 1.60 -12.99
C LEU A 141 -6.29 0.39 -13.33
N SER A 142 -5.68 -0.23 -12.33
CA SER A 142 -4.83 -1.41 -12.46
C SER A 142 -4.83 -2.23 -11.19
N ASN A 143 -4.76 -3.57 -11.31
CA ASN A 143 -4.53 -4.49 -10.20
C ASN A 143 -3.83 -5.73 -10.73
N THR A 144 -2.52 -5.65 -10.89
CA THR A 144 -1.66 -6.65 -11.51
C THR A 144 -0.60 -7.15 -10.54
N ILE A 145 0.21 -8.09 -10.98
CA ILE A 145 1.38 -8.57 -10.26
C ILE A 145 2.61 -8.35 -11.12
N ILE A 146 3.62 -7.75 -10.50
CA ILE A 146 4.93 -7.50 -11.10
C ILE A 146 5.98 -8.06 -10.15
N ASN A 147 6.74 -9.05 -10.60
CA ASN A 147 7.80 -9.70 -9.80
C ASN A 147 7.33 -10.16 -8.41
N GLY A 148 6.12 -10.73 -8.33
CA GLY A 148 5.52 -11.19 -7.08
C GLY A 148 4.85 -10.09 -6.24
N LEU A 149 5.09 -8.83 -6.53
CA LEU A 149 4.44 -7.70 -5.85
C LEU A 149 3.12 -7.34 -6.54
N ARG A 150 2.13 -7.00 -5.77
CA ARG A 150 0.86 -6.48 -6.25
C ARG A 150 0.99 -5.00 -6.56
N CYS A 151 0.85 -4.67 -7.83
CA CYS A 151 0.86 -3.30 -8.32
C CYS A 151 -0.59 -2.84 -8.59
N VAL A 152 -1.03 -1.83 -7.85
CA VAL A 152 -2.41 -1.33 -7.91
C VAL A 152 -2.39 0.17 -8.13
N ALA A 153 -3.25 0.64 -9.02
CA ALA A 153 -3.52 2.06 -9.21
C ALA A 153 -5.01 2.34 -9.01
N LEU A 154 -5.32 3.25 -8.10
CA LEU A 154 -6.67 3.65 -7.70
C LEU A 154 -6.84 5.16 -7.94
N ARG A 155 -7.87 5.57 -8.67
CA ARG A 155 -8.26 6.99 -8.79
C ARG A 155 -9.40 7.31 -7.83
N LYS A 156 -9.24 8.34 -7.01
CA LYS A 156 -10.31 8.86 -6.13
C LYS A 156 -11.30 9.66 -6.97
N ILE A 157 -12.47 9.08 -7.26
CA ILE A 157 -13.48 9.73 -8.14
C ILE A 157 -14.50 10.57 -7.38
N LYS A 158 -14.58 10.42 -6.07
CA LYS A 158 -15.51 11.17 -5.21
C LYS A 158 -14.88 11.43 -3.85
N ASP A 159 -15.34 12.50 -3.23
CA ASP A 159 -15.08 12.76 -1.82
C ASP A 159 -16.10 12.01 -0.97
N VAL A 160 -15.68 10.90 -0.42
CA VAL A 160 -16.45 10.06 0.49
C VAL A 160 -15.59 9.72 1.69
N THR A 161 -16.19 9.46 2.83
CA THR A 161 -15.47 8.95 4.00
C THR A 161 -14.77 7.64 3.67
N PHE A 162 -13.53 7.47 4.12
CA PHE A 162 -12.82 6.21 4.04
C PHE A 162 -13.66 5.08 4.65
N MET A 163 -13.44 3.85 4.23
CA MET A 163 -14.19 2.66 4.66
C MET A 163 -14.55 2.71 6.16
N GLN A 164 -15.85 2.84 6.50
CA GLN A 164 -16.29 3.03 7.88
C GLN A 164 -16.13 1.78 8.76
N ASP A 165 -16.24 0.59 8.16
CA ASP A 165 -16.08 -0.68 8.88
C ASP A 165 -14.60 -1.07 9.00
N LYS A 166 -13.96 -0.56 10.06
CA LYS A 166 -12.56 -0.88 10.39
C LYS A 166 -12.33 -2.38 10.57
N SER A 167 -13.29 -3.09 11.16
CA SER A 167 -13.17 -4.54 11.35
C SER A 167 -13.15 -5.28 10.02
N LYS A 168 -14.00 -4.87 9.08
CA LYS A 168 -14.02 -5.41 7.71
C LYS A 168 -12.69 -5.16 7.00
N PHE A 169 -12.13 -3.95 7.14
CA PHE A 169 -10.84 -3.60 6.55
C PHE A 169 -9.73 -4.53 7.04
N VAL A 170 -9.60 -4.67 8.36
CA VAL A 170 -8.57 -5.51 8.99
C VAL A 170 -8.66 -6.97 8.54
N LEU A 171 -9.89 -7.51 8.40
CA LEU A 171 -10.12 -8.89 7.98
C LEU A 171 -9.69 -9.20 6.53
N LEU A 172 -9.52 -8.18 5.71
CA LEU A 172 -9.11 -8.35 4.32
C LEU A 172 -7.57 -8.45 4.16
N ILE A 173 -6.82 -8.19 5.24
CA ILE A 173 -5.35 -8.21 5.23
C ILE A 173 -4.85 -9.53 5.80
N ALA A 174 -3.94 -10.19 5.09
CA ALA A 174 -3.28 -11.41 5.57
C ALA A 174 -2.10 -11.07 6.48
N GLN A 175 -1.98 -11.81 7.60
CA GLN A 175 -0.85 -11.71 8.52
C GLN A 175 0.12 -12.87 8.32
N ARG A 176 1.42 -12.63 8.50
CA ARG A 176 2.50 -13.61 8.29
C ARG A 176 2.28 -14.94 8.99
N ASN A 177 1.77 -14.95 10.21
CA ASN A 177 1.62 -16.15 11.05
C ASN A 177 0.21 -16.74 11.03
N GLN A 178 -0.69 -16.23 10.17
CA GLN A 178 -2.00 -16.84 9.98
C GLN A 178 -1.92 -17.87 8.87
N GLU A 179 -2.36 -19.11 9.16
CA GLU A 179 -2.70 -20.04 8.10
C GLU A 179 -3.81 -19.42 7.25
N TRP A 180 -3.42 -18.87 6.12
CA TRP A 180 -4.35 -18.31 5.16
C TRP A 180 -5.06 -19.45 4.43
N SER A 181 -5.90 -20.19 5.15
CA SER A 181 -6.83 -21.09 4.50
C SER A 181 -8.02 -20.27 4.01
N SER A 182 -8.36 -20.43 2.74
CA SER A 182 -9.62 -19.93 2.17
C SER A 182 -10.84 -20.33 3.01
N GLY A 183 -10.70 -21.36 3.85
CA GLY A 183 -11.66 -21.82 4.85
C GLY A 183 -11.79 -20.89 6.07
N PHE A 184 -10.72 -20.27 6.55
CA PHE A 184 -10.79 -19.42 7.75
C PHE A 184 -11.58 -18.13 7.48
N VAL A 185 -11.25 -17.42 6.39
CA VAL A 185 -11.98 -16.22 5.97
C VAL A 185 -13.44 -16.55 5.67
N ARG A 186 -13.70 -17.67 5.00
CA ARG A 186 -15.05 -18.16 4.69
C ARG A 186 -15.84 -18.49 5.95
N ASN A 187 -15.25 -19.16 6.94
CA ASN A 187 -15.90 -19.53 8.20
C ASN A 187 -16.10 -18.32 9.13
N PHE A 188 -15.15 -17.38 9.17
CA PHE A 188 -15.27 -16.18 9.99
C PHE A 188 -16.35 -15.23 9.44
N LEU A 189 -16.36 -14.99 8.14
CA LEU A 189 -17.40 -14.16 7.48
C LEU A 189 -18.79 -14.83 7.58
N ARG A 190 -18.85 -16.16 7.60
CA ARG A 190 -20.09 -16.91 7.83
C ARG A 190 -20.62 -16.73 9.27
N ARG A 191 -19.72 -16.76 10.27
CA ARG A 191 -20.07 -16.57 11.70
C ARG A 191 -20.57 -15.14 12.02
N LYS A 192 -20.10 -14.14 11.27
CA LYS A 192 -20.49 -12.73 11.45
C LYS A 192 -21.70 -12.30 10.59
N GLY A 193 -22.42 -13.23 9.98
CA GLY A 193 -23.62 -12.93 9.18
C GLY A 193 -23.32 -12.31 7.80
N VAL A 194 -22.06 -12.19 7.41
CA VAL A 194 -21.63 -11.60 6.12
C VAL A 194 -21.73 -12.62 4.97
N GLY A 195 -22.26 -13.80 5.23
CA GLY A 195 -22.41 -14.91 4.24
C GLY A 195 -23.19 -14.53 2.96
N HIS A 196 -24.08 -13.54 3.04
CA HIS A 196 -24.80 -13.05 1.87
C HIS A 196 -23.91 -12.25 0.91
N PHE A 197 -22.85 -11.63 1.42
CA PHE A 197 -21.91 -10.82 0.65
C PHE A 197 -20.97 -11.69 -0.19
N LEU A 198 -20.52 -12.85 0.36
CA LEU A 198 -19.61 -13.77 -0.34
C LEU A 198 -20.25 -14.45 -1.56
N ARG A 199 -21.57 -14.70 -1.54
CA ARG A 199 -22.29 -15.28 -2.70
C ARG A 199 -22.37 -14.31 -3.88
N ARG A 200 -22.33 -12.99 -3.64
CA ARG A 200 -22.32 -11.97 -4.70
C ARG A 200 -20.95 -11.77 -5.36
N LEU A 201 -19.87 -12.20 -4.70
CA LEU A 201 -18.51 -12.03 -5.21
C LEU A 201 -18.02 -13.22 -6.06
N ASN A 202 -18.87 -14.24 -6.29
CA ASN A 202 -18.51 -15.42 -7.09
C ASN A 202 -17.21 -16.11 -6.66
N LEU A 203 -16.84 -16.01 -5.38
CA LEU A 203 -15.70 -16.73 -4.78
C LEU A 203 -16.15 -18.16 -4.50
N ARG A 204 -16.06 -19.02 -5.53
CA ARG A 204 -16.16 -20.48 -5.39
C ARG A 204 -14.83 -21.05 -4.91
#